data_aa210550740459d4892e6e2212383af9
#
_entry.id   aa210550740459d4892e6e2212383af9
#
_cell.length_a   1.000
_cell.length_b   1.000
_cell.length_c   1.000
_cell.angle_alpha   90.00
_cell.angle_beta   90.00
_cell.angle_gamma   90.00
#
_symmetry.space_group_name_H-M   'P 1'
#
loop_
_entity.id
_entity.type
_entity.pdbx_description
1 polymer ?
#
loop_
_entity_poly.entity_id
_entity_poly.type
_entity_poly.pdbx_seq_one_letter_code
_entity_poly.pdbx_strand_id
1 'polypeptide(L)'
;MSTANELLRQGRTEELWQMCCGYLKLDINQFMDVQKRLLTEQLELLNNSTLGKKIMGEAQPRTLEEFRAQVPLTTYADYLPELLEKQEDTLPEKPLLWAHSSGRSGEYPYKWTPVSKSYAKELSSILYGIGMLSCSDRWGDISRIPKKIKILYSVAPRPYISGTFAHLLRLQTPLEYIPSLEESEELSFEERVRVGFQQSLSQGMDYFFGLSLILVSVGEKFLQSSGKFNVRPYLGKPGALWRLAKGKLKSRLAGRPMLPKDIWSLRGIIGSGLDSWVYKDKILELWGRKPLDLYSCSEGGVIATQTWDYEGMTFIPNLNLLEFIPEEETIKWQMDSSYKPKTFLLDEVQPGEAYELVLTNFHGGAMIRYRIGDMVRILSLENEKLGIKIPQMAFERRADDLIDFVFVRLTERSIWQAIESIGVPYADWIAHRKEGESTLKVFLELQNGSTKSEEEISNHIYKYVTTFNNDITSVIRGEFANFIDFQVETTLLPEGTFARYIRQKQDEGADLAHLKPPHINPSEKVLSLILDDSEEVVVIKKPGLPKVETFSSKDDVENDKITV
;
A
#
# COMPACT_ATOMS: atom_id res chain seq x y z
N MET A 1 -20.24 -24.30 -6.06
CA MET A 1 -19.16 -24.45 -5.08
C MET A 1 -19.65 -23.90 -3.75
N SER A 2 -19.32 -24.54 -2.63
CA SER A 2 -19.67 -24.08 -1.29
C SER A 2 -18.94 -22.76 -0.96
N THR A 3 -19.58 -21.88 -0.19
CA THR A 3 -18.95 -20.67 0.35
C THR A 3 -18.07 -21.00 1.56
N ALA A 4 -17.18 -20.10 1.94
CA ALA A 4 -16.36 -20.27 3.14
C ALA A 4 -17.21 -20.47 4.42
N ASN A 5 -18.33 -19.73 4.53
CA ASN A 5 -19.25 -19.86 5.64
C ASN A 5 -19.94 -21.22 5.69
N GLU A 6 -20.32 -21.81 4.55
CA GLU A 6 -20.89 -23.14 4.48
C GLU A 6 -19.90 -24.20 4.94
N LEU A 7 -18.65 -24.17 4.43
CA LEU A 7 -17.58 -25.07 4.83
C LEU A 7 -17.29 -24.97 6.34
N LEU A 8 -17.21 -23.73 6.85
CA LEU A 8 -16.98 -23.49 8.28
C LEU A 8 -18.10 -24.07 9.14
N ARG A 9 -19.38 -23.86 8.76
CA ARG A 9 -20.54 -24.38 9.49
C ARG A 9 -20.62 -25.89 9.48
N GLN A 10 -20.18 -26.52 8.39
CA GLN A 10 -20.14 -27.98 8.23
C GLN A 10 -18.93 -28.63 8.91
N GLY A 11 -18.00 -27.83 9.46
CA GLY A 11 -16.76 -28.35 10.06
C GLY A 11 -15.76 -28.90 9.03
N ARG A 12 -15.92 -28.56 7.73
CA ARG A 12 -15.05 -28.99 6.62
C ARG A 12 -13.82 -28.09 6.55
N THR A 13 -13.01 -28.15 7.61
CA THR A 13 -11.90 -27.21 7.83
C THR A 13 -10.81 -27.32 6.78
N GLU A 14 -10.41 -28.56 6.41
CA GLU A 14 -9.35 -28.77 5.43
C GLU A 14 -9.76 -28.24 4.06
N GLU A 15 -11.01 -28.47 3.65
CA GLU A 15 -11.51 -27.94 2.38
C GLU A 15 -11.59 -26.41 2.38
N LEU A 16 -11.95 -25.81 3.52
CA LEU A 16 -11.94 -24.37 3.69
C LEU A 16 -10.52 -23.79 3.50
N TRP A 17 -9.53 -24.41 4.16
CA TRP A 17 -8.14 -23.99 4.03
C TRP A 17 -7.62 -24.21 2.61
N GLN A 18 -7.96 -25.37 2.00
CA GLN A 18 -7.57 -25.63 0.62
C GLN A 18 -8.18 -24.64 -0.37
N MET A 19 -9.43 -24.26 -0.20
CA MET A 19 -10.11 -23.27 -1.05
C MET A 19 -9.50 -21.88 -0.94
N CYS A 20 -9.14 -21.43 0.28
CA CYS A 20 -8.75 -20.06 0.55
C CYS A 20 -7.24 -19.83 0.58
N CYS A 21 -6.47 -20.83 0.97
CA CYS A 21 -5.04 -20.76 1.24
C CYS A 21 -4.25 -21.94 0.64
N GLY A 22 -4.87 -22.77 -0.19
CA GLY A 22 -4.26 -23.99 -0.74
C GLY A 22 -2.97 -23.75 -1.53
N TYR A 23 -2.83 -22.56 -2.10
CA TYR A 23 -1.62 -22.13 -2.81
C TYR A 23 -0.36 -22.18 -1.93
N LEU A 24 -0.47 -22.03 -0.61
CA LEU A 24 0.67 -22.11 0.31
C LEU A 24 1.33 -23.50 0.38
N LYS A 25 0.64 -24.54 -0.11
CA LYS A 25 1.16 -25.91 -0.17
C LYS A 25 1.82 -26.27 -1.51
N LEU A 26 1.76 -25.36 -2.48
CA LEU A 26 2.37 -25.57 -3.78
C LEU A 26 3.88 -25.41 -3.69
N ASP A 27 4.60 -26.20 -4.48
CA ASP A 27 5.97 -25.86 -4.86
C ASP A 27 5.99 -24.92 -6.06
N ILE A 28 7.17 -24.42 -6.42
CA ILE A 28 7.31 -23.45 -7.50
C ILE A 28 6.85 -24.01 -8.86
N ASN A 29 7.08 -25.28 -9.15
CA ASN A 29 6.64 -25.90 -10.40
C ASN A 29 5.11 -25.97 -10.45
N GLN A 30 4.49 -26.42 -9.37
CA GLN A 30 3.03 -26.46 -9.24
C GLN A 30 2.41 -25.05 -9.32
N PHE A 31 3.06 -24.05 -8.74
CA PHE A 31 2.67 -22.64 -8.88
C PHE A 31 2.67 -22.22 -10.36
N MET A 32 3.76 -22.50 -11.07
CA MET A 32 3.87 -22.18 -12.50
C MET A 32 2.89 -22.97 -13.36
N ASP A 33 2.59 -24.20 -13.02
CA ASP A 33 1.55 -25.00 -13.73
C ASP A 33 0.16 -24.36 -13.58
N VAL A 34 -0.19 -23.86 -12.39
CA VAL A 34 -1.43 -23.09 -12.17
C VAL A 34 -1.44 -21.86 -13.06
N GLN A 35 -0.36 -21.08 -13.11
CA GLN A 35 -0.26 -19.88 -13.92
C GLN A 35 -0.37 -20.16 -15.42
N LYS A 36 0.31 -21.19 -15.93
CA LYS A 36 0.24 -21.60 -17.34
C LYS A 36 -1.18 -22.04 -17.73
N ARG A 37 -1.83 -22.84 -16.90
CA ARG A 37 -3.22 -23.27 -17.15
C ARG A 37 -4.18 -22.09 -17.20
N LEU A 38 -4.13 -21.22 -16.20
CA LEU A 38 -5.02 -20.04 -16.13
C LEU A 38 -4.74 -19.04 -17.26
N LEU A 39 -3.47 -18.89 -17.67
CA LEU A 39 -3.14 -18.10 -18.84
C LEU A 39 -3.79 -18.65 -20.11
N THR A 40 -3.73 -19.96 -20.32
CA THR A 40 -4.37 -20.59 -21.51
C THR A 40 -5.87 -20.29 -21.53
N GLU A 41 -6.57 -20.43 -20.41
CA GLU A 41 -7.99 -20.08 -20.27
C GLU A 41 -8.23 -18.57 -20.56
N GLN A 42 -7.36 -17.70 -20.07
CA GLN A 42 -7.46 -16.26 -20.29
C GLN A 42 -7.17 -15.86 -21.74
N LEU A 43 -6.21 -16.49 -22.41
CA LEU A 43 -5.89 -16.21 -23.80
C LEU A 43 -7.07 -16.51 -24.75
N GLU A 44 -7.88 -17.51 -24.46
CA GLU A 44 -9.12 -17.78 -25.22
C GLU A 44 -10.10 -16.60 -25.11
N LEU A 45 -10.24 -16.01 -23.92
CA LEU A 45 -11.11 -14.85 -23.71
C LEU A 45 -10.53 -13.59 -24.39
N LEU A 46 -9.24 -13.35 -24.28
CA LEU A 46 -8.56 -12.20 -24.88
C LEU A 46 -8.60 -12.25 -26.41
N ASN A 47 -8.32 -13.40 -27.01
CA ASN A 47 -8.38 -13.58 -28.48
C ASN A 47 -9.78 -13.32 -29.06
N ASN A 48 -10.82 -13.45 -28.25
CA ASN A 48 -12.21 -13.21 -28.67
C ASN A 48 -12.72 -11.80 -28.32
N SER A 49 -12.00 -11.01 -27.51
CA SER A 49 -12.40 -9.67 -27.11
C SER A 49 -11.82 -8.57 -28.01
N THR A 50 -12.53 -7.46 -28.13
CA THR A 50 -12.04 -6.28 -28.88
C THR A 50 -10.80 -5.69 -28.23
N LEU A 51 -10.79 -5.52 -26.91
CA LEU A 51 -9.65 -4.99 -26.16
C LEU A 51 -8.43 -5.91 -26.27
N GLY A 52 -8.62 -7.23 -26.15
CA GLY A 52 -7.54 -8.19 -26.30
C GLY A 52 -6.89 -8.12 -27.68
N LYS A 53 -7.71 -8.07 -28.75
CA LYS A 53 -7.22 -7.89 -30.13
C LYS A 53 -6.50 -6.56 -30.33
N LYS A 54 -7.01 -5.48 -29.74
CA LYS A 54 -6.34 -4.17 -29.81
C LYS A 54 -4.93 -4.23 -29.22
N ILE A 55 -4.78 -4.82 -28.03
CA ILE A 55 -3.49 -4.88 -27.30
C ILE A 55 -2.52 -5.87 -27.95
N MET A 56 -3.01 -7.06 -28.32
CA MET A 56 -2.18 -8.12 -28.87
C MET A 56 -1.90 -7.96 -30.37
N GLY A 57 -2.64 -7.08 -31.06
CA GLY A 57 -2.51 -6.90 -32.51
C GLY A 57 -2.88 -8.18 -33.30
N GLU A 58 -2.01 -8.57 -34.20
CA GLU A 58 -2.20 -9.80 -35.01
C GLU A 58 -1.77 -11.08 -34.26
N ALA A 59 -1.13 -10.93 -33.07
CA ALA A 59 -0.70 -12.06 -32.25
C ALA A 59 -1.90 -12.84 -31.70
N GLN A 60 -1.86 -14.15 -31.85
CA GLN A 60 -2.85 -15.08 -31.29
C GLN A 60 -2.12 -16.17 -30.48
N PRO A 61 -1.43 -15.79 -29.40
CA PRO A 61 -0.63 -16.71 -28.61
C PRO A 61 -1.52 -17.77 -27.97
N ARG A 62 -1.00 -18.99 -27.87
CA ARG A 62 -1.66 -20.14 -27.22
C ARG A 62 -0.86 -20.68 -26.05
N THR A 63 0.43 -20.34 -25.98
CA THR A 63 1.33 -20.76 -24.90
C THR A 63 1.92 -19.55 -24.18
N LEU A 64 2.48 -19.79 -23.02
CA LEU A 64 3.16 -18.75 -22.23
C LEU A 64 4.36 -18.17 -22.99
N GLU A 65 5.11 -19.03 -23.68
CA GLU A 65 6.30 -18.65 -24.45
C GLU A 65 5.92 -17.75 -25.65
N GLU A 66 4.88 -18.14 -26.40
CA GLU A 66 4.34 -17.33 -27.49
C GLU A 66 3.82 -15.99 -26.97
N PHE A 67 3.09 -16.00 -25.84
CA PHE A 67 2.55 -14.81 -25.21
C PHE A 67 3.65 -13.81 -24.84
N ARG A 68 4.68 -14.25 -24.14
CA ARG A 68 5.82 -13.39 -23.76
C ARG A 68 6.61 -12.87 -24.97
N ALA A 69 6.73 -13.67 -26.02
CA ALA A 69 7.48 -13.30 -27.22
C ALA A 69 6.75 -12.30 -28.12
N GLN A 70 5.43 -12.41 -28.23
CA GLN A 70 4.63 -11.69 -29.24
C GLN A 70 3.84 -10.51 -28.68
N VAL A 71 3.41 -10.58 -27.42
CA VAL A 71 2.55 -9.55 -26.81
C VAL A 71 3.41 -8.48 -26.13
N PRO A 72 3.20 -7.18 -26.39
CA PRO A 72 3.99 -6.12 -25.77
C PRO A 72 3.67 -5.95 -24.28
N LEU A 73 4.62 -5.35 -23.54
CA LEU A 73 4.35 -4.77 -22.24
C LEU A 73 3.44 -3.56 -22.41
N THR A 74 2.53 -3.35 -21.47
CA THR A 74 1.53 -2.27 -21.54
C THR A 74 1.55 -1.35 -20.34
N THR A 75 1.03 -0.16 -20.54
CA THR A 75 0.72 0.86 -19.53
C THR A 75 -0.76 1.21 -19.60
N TYR A 76 -1.27 2.05 -18.68
CA TYR A 76 -2.71 2.39 -18.71
C TYR A 76 -3.13 3.12 -19.99
N ALA A 77 -2.23 3.84 -20.63
CA ALA A 77 -2.49 4.55 -21.89
C ALA A 77 -2.94 3.61 -23.03
N ASP A 78 -2.46 2.36 -23.05
CA ASP A 78 -2.79 1.38 -24.08
C ASP A 78 -4.26 0.91 -24.02
N TYR A 79 -4.93 1.10 -22.88
CA TYR A 79 -6.31 0.71 -22.63
C TYR A 79 -7.33 1.84 -22.86
N LEU A 80 -6.88 2.97 -23.39
CA LEU A 80 -7.76 4.09 -23.69
C LEU A 80 -8.33 4.01 -25.11
N PRO A 81 -9.58 4.40 -25.34
CA PRO A 81 -10.52 4.96 -24.35
C PRO A 81 -11.30 3.92 -23.54
N GLU A 82 -11.16 2.63 -23.83
CA GLU A 82 -12.06 1.55 -23.40
C GLU A 82 -12.26 1.52 -21.87
N LEU A 83 -11.18 1.58 -21.09
CA LEU A 83 -11.30 1.51 -19.64
C LEU A 83 -11.74 2.86 -19.04
N LEU A 84 -11.29 3.98 -19.59
CA LEU A 84 -11.66 5.30 -19.06
C LEU A 84 -13.15 5.57 -19.25
N GLU A 85 -13.70 5.18 -20.40
CA GLU A 85 -15.11 5.34 -20.77
C GLU A 85 -15.99 4.14 -20.34
N LYS A 86 -15.40 3.11 -19.74
CA LYS A 86 -16.07 1.89 -19.26
C LYS A 86 -16.84 1.16 -20.38
N GLN A 87 -16.20 0.95 -21.52
CA GLN A 87 -16.79 0.29 -22.69
C GLN A 87 -16.88 -1.23 -22.47
N GLU A 88 -17.95 -1.70 -21.82
CA GLU A 88 -18.12 -3.10 -21.38
C GLU A 88 -18.06 -4.11 -22.52
N ASP A 89 -18.56 -3.76 -23.72
CA ASP A 89 -18.63 -4.67 -24.88
C ASP A 89 -17.26 -4.97 -25.51
N THR A 90 -16.22 -4.24 -25.11
CA THR A 90 -14.85 -4.45 -25.60
C THR A 90 -14.07 -5.46 -24.76
N LEU A 91 -14.55 -5.75 -23.54
CA LEU A 91 -13.84 -6.51 -22.52
C LEU A 91 -13.89 -8.02 -22.76
N PRO A 92 -12.93 -8.79 -22.20
CA PRO A 92 -12.91 -10.25 -22.26
C PRO A 92 -14.12 -10.91 -21.60
N GLU A 93 -14.60 -10.34 -20.49
CA GLU A 93 -15.84 -10.74 -19.79
C GLU A 93 -16.56 -9.49 -19.31
N LYS A 94 -17.90 -9.52 -19.37
CA LYS A 94 -18.69 -8.41 -18.84
C LYS A 94 -18.43 -8.20 -17.35
N PRO A 95 -18.12 -6.96 -16.91
CA PRO A 95 -17.78 -6.70 -15.52
C PRO A 95 -19.02 -6.82 -14.61
N LEU A 96 -18.82 -7.39 -13.45
CA LEU A 96 -19.78 -7.35 -12.34
C LEU A 96 -19.84 -5.94 -11.74
N LEU A 97 -18.68 -5.27 -11.69
CA LEU A 97 -18.54 -3.92 -11.17
C LEU A 97 -17.24 -3.28 -11.71
N TRP A 98 -17.14 -1.97 -11.52
CA TRP A 98 -15.94 -1.19 -11.81
C TRP A 98 -15.31 -0.71 -10.52
N ALA A 99 -14.00 -0.91 -10.40
CA ALA A 99 -13.17 -0.33 -9.34
C ALA A 99 -12.20 0.70 -9.93
N HIS A 100 -11.64 1.56 -9.11
CA HIS A 100 -10.59 2.48 -9.55
C HIS A 100 -9.49 2.64 -8.48
N SER A 101 -8.34 3.10 -8.93
CA SER A 101 -7.26 3.57 -8.09
C SER A 101 -7.57 4.96 -7.51
N SER A 102 -6.74 5.41 -6.58
CA SER A 102 -6.87 6.74 -5.97
C SER A 102 -6.63 7.91 -6.94
N GLY A 103 -6.23 7.65 -8.18
CA GLY A 103 -6.01 8.69 -9.21
C GLY A 103 -4.85 9.68 -8.93
N ARG A 104 -4.10 9.46 -7.87
CA ARG A 104 -3.11 10.42 -7.35
C ARG A 104 -1.82 10.54 -8.15
N SER A 105 -1.68 9.81 -9.26
CA SER A 105 -0.54 9.96 -10.19
C SER A 105 -0.63 11.20 -11.09
N GLY A 106 -1.76 11.92 -11.06
CA GLY A 106 -1.96 13.18 -11.81
C GLY A 106 -2.17 13.03 -13.32
N GLU A 107 -1.91 11.87 -13.89
CA GLU A 107 -2.06 11.62 -15.32
C GLU A 107 -3.53 11.42 -15.71
N TYR A 108 -4.26 10.67 -14.88
CA TYR A 108 -5.71 10.44 -15.03
C TYR A 108 -6.40 10.75 -13.70
N PRO A 109 -7.64 11.29 -13.73
CA PRO A 109 -8.39 11.52 -12.48
C PRO A 109 -8.62 10.21 -11.72
N TYR A 110 -8.87 9.11 -12.44
CA TYR A 110 -8.95 7.74 -11.91
C TYR A 110 -8.55 6.75 -12.99
N LYS A 111 -7.87 5.67 -12.58
CA LYS A 111 -7.62 4.50 -13.45
C LYS A 111 -8.69 3.47 -13.15
N TRP A 112 -9.65 3.30 -14.06
CA TRP A 112 -10.74 2.35 -13.91
C TRP A 112 -10.31 0.94 -14.29
N THR A 113 -10.74 -0.03 -13.50
CA THR A 113 -10.46 -1.45 -13.70
C THR A 113 -11.77 -2.23 -13.63
N PRO A 114 -12.11 -3.04 -14.64
CA PRO A 114 -13.27 -3.91 -14.62
C PRO A 114 -13.00 -5.13 -13.74
N VAL A 115 -13.99 -5.52 -12.95
CA VAL A 115 -13.96 -6.73 -12.13
C VAL A 115 -15.02 -7.68 -12.63
N SER A 116 -14.63 -8.75 -13.31
CA SER A 116 -15.56 -9.77 -13.81
C SER A 116 -16.18 -10.58 -12.66
N LYS A 117 -17.24 -11.31 -12.94
CA LYS A 117 -17.87 -12.20 -11.95
C LYS A 117 -16.93 -13.33 -11.52
N SER A 118 -16.19 -13.88 -12.46
CA SER A 118 -15.24 -14.97 -12.23
C SER A 118 -14.07 -14.50 -11.38
N TYR A 119 -13.51 -13.33 -11.69
CA TYR A 119 -12.45 -12.69 -10.91
C TYR A 119 -12.91 -12.33 -9.48
N ALA A 120 -14.11 -11.75 -9.36
CA ALA A 120 -14.69 -11.38 -8.06
C ALA A 120 -14.85 -12.60 -7.13
N LYS A 121 -15.24 -13.74 -7.69
CA LYS A 121 -15.39 -15.00 -6.93
C LYS A 121 -14.05 -15.49 -6.40
N GLU A 122 -13.02 -15.54 -7.25
CA GLU A 122 -11.68 -15.99 -6.85
C GLU A 122 -11.08 -15.03 -5.81
N LEU A 123 -11.11 -13.72 -6.08
CA LEU A 123 -10.63 -12.69 -5.17
C LEU A 123 -11.33 -12.76 -3.80
N SER A 124 -12.64 -13.02 -3.77
CA SER A 124 -13.39 -13.13 -2.49
C SER A 124 -12.90 -14.29 -1.62
N SER A 125 -12.50 -15.42 -2.22
CA SER A 125 -11.94 -16.57 -1.50
C SER A 125 -10.57 -16.24 -0.91
N ILE A 126 -9.74 -15.55 -1.67
CA ILE A 126 -8.41 -15.08 -1.22
C ILE A 126 -8.56 -14.08 -0.07
N LEU A 127 -9.46 -13.10 -0.18
CA LEU A 127 -9.72 -12.13 0.89
C LEU A 127 -10.17 -12.80 2.18
N TYR A 128 -11.02 -13.84 2.08
CA TYR A 128 -11.41 -14.62 3.25
C TYR A 128 -10.20 -15.38 3.84
N GLY A 129 -9.34 -15.95 2.97
CA GLY A 129 -8.08 -16.59 3.36
C GLY A 129 -7.15 -15.64 4.12
N ILE A 130 -7.00 -14.40 3.66
CA ILE A 130 -6.22 -13.38 4.37
C ILE A 130 -6.79 -13.11 5.78
N GLY A 131 -8.12 -13.02 5.90
CA GLY A 131 -8.78 -12.95 7.20
C GLY A 131 -8.44 -14.14 8.11
N MET A 132 -8.39 -15.36 7.56
CA MET A 132 -7.98 -16.56 8.28
C MET A 132 -6.51 -16.48 8.71
N LEU A 133 -5.59 -16.14 7.79
CA LEU A 133 -4.16 -16.00 8.05
C LEU A 133 -3.86 -14.99 9.16
N SER A 134 -4.59 -13.87 9.19
CA SER A 134 -4.40 -12.81 10.19
C SER A 134 -4.73 -13.22 11.63
N CYS A 135 -5.49 -14.30 11.80
CA CYS A 135 -5.92 -14.79 13.13
C CYS A 135 -5.39 -16.18 13.48
N SER A 136 -4.75 -16.87 12.57
CA SER A 136 -4.24 -18.24 12.76
C SER A 136 -2.80 -18.22 13.27
N ASP A 137 -2.38 -19.32 13.88
CA ASP A 137 -1.00 -19.56 14.30
C ASP A 137 -0.36 -20.73 13.52
N ARG A 138 -1.16 -21.45 12.72
CA ARG A 138 -0.73 -22.59 11.89
C ARG A 138 -1.79 -22.97 10.87
N TRP A 139 -1.43 -23.81 9.91
CA TRP A 139 -2.39 -24.42 8.99
C TRP A 139 -3.51 -25.17 9.74
N GLY A 140 -4.73 -25.00 9.29
CA GLY A 140 -5.91 -25.65 9.87
C GLY A 140 -6.46 -24.97 11.14
N ASP A 141 -5.81 -23.92 11.66
CA ASP A 141 -6.30 -23.21 12.84
C ASP A 141 -7.49 -22.30 12.50
N ILE A 142 -8.67 -22.68 12.97
CA ILE A 142 -9.91 -21.89 12.88
C ILE A 142 -10.43 -21.45 14.25
N SER A 143 -9.65 -21.71 15.32
CA SER A 143 -10.09 -21.51 16.70
C SER A 143 -10.51 -20.07 17.03
N ARG A 144 -9.95 -19.11 16.29
CA ARG A 144 -10.23 -17.68 16.50
C ARG A 144 -11.25 -17.10 15.54
N ILE A 145 -11.73 -17.87 14.54
CA ILE A 145 -12.74 -17.39 13.60
C ILE A 145 -14.11 -17.33 14.30
N PRO A 146 -14.73 -16.16 14.48
CA PRO A 146 -16.00 -16.04 15.17
C PRO A 146 -17.16 -16.48 14.28
N LYS A 147 -18.28 -16.95 14.90
CA LYS A 147 -19.49 -17.29 14.17
C LYS A 147 -20.16 -16.09 13.48
N LYS A 148 -20.02 -14.91 14.06
CA LYS A 148 -20.39 -13.61 13.47
C LYS A 148 -19.16 -12.75 13.48
N ILE A 149 -18.76 -12.31 12.30
CA ILE A 149 -17.53 -11.54 12.11
C ILE A 149 -17.88 -10.05 12.10
N LYS A 150 -17.28 -9.29 13.01
CA LYS A 150 -17.39 -7.83 13.09
C LYS A 150 -16.09 -7.20 12.65
N ILE A 151 -16.14 -6.40 11.59
CA ILE A 151 -14.97 -5.74 11.01
C ILE A 151 -15.10 -4.23 11.17
N LEU A 152 -14.12 -3.60 11.80
CA LEU A 152 -14.02 -2.14 11.74
C LEU A 152 -13.60 -1.73 10.34
N TYR A 153 -14.46 -0.93 9.69
CA TYR A 153 -14.27 -0.51 8.30
C TYR A 153 -13.64 0.89 8.24
N SER A 154 -12.34 0.93 7.97
CA SER A 154 -11.56 2.16 7.95
C SER A 154 -10.81 2.38 6.64
N VAL A 155 -11.37 1.92 5.52
CA VAL A 155 -10.81 2.09 4.17
C VAL A 155 -11.72 2.97 3.31
N ALA A 156 -11.22 3.41 2.15
CA ALA A 156 -12.02 4.18 1.21
C ALA A 156 -13.21 3.35 0.69
N PRO A 157 -14.43 3.95 0.53
CA PRO A 157 -15.62 3.26 0.07
C PRO A 157 -15.52 2.91 -1.43
N ARG A 158 -16.53 2.21 -1.96
CA ARG A 158 -16.63 2.05 -3.41
C ARG A 158 -16.76 3.41 -4.11
N PRO A 159 -16.22 3.54 -5.32
CA PRO A 159 -15.63 2.51 -6.17
C PRO A 159 -14.12 2.26 -5.96
N TYR A 160 -13.51 2.76 -4.89
CA TYR A 160 -12.12 2.39 -4.59
C TYR A 160 -11.98 0.88 -4.40
N ILE A 161 -10.81 0.33 -4.79
CA ILE A 161 -10.57 -1.12 -4.69
C ILE A 161 -10.71 -1.65 -3.26
N SER A 162 -10.27 -0.88 -2.25
CA SER A 162 -10.40 -1.27 -0.84
C SER A 162 -11.86 -1.41 -0.40
N GLY A 163 -12.73 -0.50 -0.83
CA GLY A 163 -14.17 -0.61 -0.63
C GLY A 163 -14.77 -1.78 -1.39
N THR A 164 -14.29 -2.02 -2.60
CA THR A 164 -14.68 -3.19 -3.40
C THR A 164 -14.34 -4.50 -2.68
N PHE A 165 -13.15 -4.62 -2.07
CA PHE A 165 -12.76 -5.79 -1.27
C PHE A 165 -13.76 -6.08 -0.15
N ALA A 166 -14.20 -5.04 0.57
CA ALA A 166 -15.19 -5.19 1.64
C ALA A 166 -16.53 -5.76 1.12
N HIS A 167 -16.99 -5.29 -0.04
CA HIS A 167 -18.21 -5.82 -0.65
C HIS A 167 -18.02 -7.26 -1.16
N LEU A 168 -16.90 -7.57 -1.80
CA LEU A 168 -16.63 -8.92 -2.33
C LEU A 168 -16.50 -9.96 -1.22
N LEU A 169 -15.97 -9.61 -0.07
CA LEU A 169 -15.85 -10.54 1.06
C LEU A 169 -17.21 -11.05 1.54
N ARG A 170 -18.31 -10.30 1.34
CA ARG A 170 -19.68 -10.74 1.62
C ARG A 170 -20.11 -11.95 0.77
N LEU A 171 -19.46 -12.22 -0.36
CA LEU A 171 -19.74 -13.41 -1.19
C LEU A 171 -19.36 -14.70 -0.45
N GLN A 172 -18.42 -14.66 0.49
CA GLN A 172 -17.93 -15.82 1.22
C GLN A 172 -18.62 -16.03 2.57
N THR A 173 -19.02 -14.95 3.26
CA THR A 173 -19.59 -15.03 4.60
C THR A 173 -20.41 -13.78 4.93
N PRO A 174 -21.47 -13.92 5.73
CA PRO A 174 -22.17 -12.77 6.32
C PRO A 174 -21.22 -12.02 7.27
N LEU A 175 -21.07 -10.72 7.04
CA LEU A 175 -20.20 -9.83 7.80
C LEU A 175 -20.98 -8.64 8.35
N GLU A 176 -20.60 -8.20 9.53
CA GLU A 176 -21.08 -6.96 10.14
C GLU A 176 -19.94 -5.92 10.10
N TYR A 177 -20.09 -4.93 9.24
CA TYR A 177 -19.13 -3.81 9.16
C TYR A 177 -19.51 -2.72 10.16
N ILE A 178 -18.50 -2.06 10.71
CA ILE A 178 -18.64 -0.99 11.70
C ILE A 178 -17.80 0.22 11.23
N PRO A 179 -18.39 1.33 10.79
CA PRO A 179 -19.81 1.51 10.47
C PRO A 179 -20.29 0.55 9.38
N SER A 180 -21.62 0.46 9.16
CA SER A 180 -22.13 -0.35 8.03
C SER A 180 -21.57 0.15 6.69
N LEU A 181 -21.58 -0.70 5.65
CA LEU A 181 -21.06 -0.26 4.34
C LEU A 181 -21.87 0.91 3.80
N GLU A 182 -23.17 0.88 3.99
CA GLU A 182 -24.11 1.91 3.56
C GLU A 182 -23.83 3.25 4.27
N GLU A 183 -23.67 3.24 5.60
CA GLU A 183 -23.29 4.41 6.39
C GLU A 183 -21.86 4.90 5.99
N SER A 184 -20.96 3.98 5.75
CA SER A 184 -19.56 4.29 5.40
C SER A 184 -19.40 4.97 4.04
N GLU A 185 -20.33 4.74 3.10
CA GLU A 185 -20.32 5.38 1.77
C GLU A 185 -20.69 6.88 1.85
N GLU A 186 -21.41 7.30 2.88
CA GLU A 186 -21.85 8.69 3.10
C GLU A 186 -20.89 9.51 3.96
N LEU A 187 -20.02 8.84 4.72
CA LEU A 187 -19.09 9.49 5.65
C LEU A 187 -17.74 9.83 4.97
N SER A 188 -17.17 10.97 5.35
CA SER A 188 -15.76 11.26 5.08
C SER A 188 -14.85 10.19 5.71
N PHE A 189 -13.59 10.13 5.28
CA PHE A 189 -12.66 9.16 5.84
C PHE A 189 -12.49 9.31 7.35
N GLU A 190 -12.34 10.54 7.83
CA GLU A 190 -12.18 10.87 9.24
C GLU A 190 -13.41 10.51 10.07
N GLU A 191 -14.59 10.90 9.59
CA GLU A 191 -15.85 10.57 10.24
C GLU A 191 -16.07 9.06 10.31
N ARG A 192 -15.73 8.33 9.24
CA ARG A 192 -15.85 6.87 9.21
C ARG A 192 -14.99 6.21 10.27
N VAL A 193 -13.73 6.63 10.40
CA VAL A 193 -12.82 6.14 11.44
C VAL A 193 -13.37 6.48 12.82
N ARG A 194 -13.73 7.73 13.06
CA ARG A 194 -14.28 8.20 14.34
C ARG A 194 -15.55 7.45 14.73
N VAL A 195 -16.54 7.42 13.84
CA VAL A 195 -17.82 6.72 14.06
C VAL A 195 -17.59 5.22 14.26
N GLY A 196 -16.69 4.61 13.46
CA GLY A 196 -16.35 3.21 13.59
C GLY A 196 -15.82 2.84 14.97
N PHE A 197 -14.85 3.60 15.50
CA PHE A 197 -14.34 3.36 16.85
C PHE A 197 -15.39 3.64 17.93
N GLN A 198 -16.21 4.68 17.79
CA GLN A 198 -17.31 4.96 18.73
C GLN A 198 -18.35 3.84 18.75
N GLN A 199 -18.76 3.33 17.59
CA GLN A 199 -19.71 2.21 17.50
C GLN A 199 -19.08 0.91 18.01
N SER A 200 -17.80 0.64 17.69
CA SER A 200 -17.09 -0.57 18.12
C SER A 200 -16.93 -0.64 19.65
N LEU A 201 -16.92 0.48 20.35
CA LEU A 201 -16.91 0.50 21.80
C LEU A 201 -18.18 -0.14 22.37
N SER A 202 -19.34 0.04 21.71
CA SER A 202 -20.62 -0.53 22.13
C SER A 202 -20.84 -1.94 21.60
N GLN A 203 -20.49 -2.19 20.33
CA GLN A 203 -20.79 -3.43 19.62
C GLN A 203 -19.66 -4.47 19.71
N GLY A 204 -18.42 -4.03 19.99
CA GLY A 204 -17.20 -4.82 19.84
C GLY A 204 -16.73 -4.85 18.40
N MET A 205 -15.51 -5.32 18.18
CA MET A 205 -14.95 -5.64 16.87
C MET A 205 -14.04 -6.85 16.99
N ASP A 206 -14.03 -7.70 15.96
CA ASP A 206 -13.20 -8.89 15.86
C ASP A 206 -11.98 -8.64 14.97
N TYR A 207 -12.17 -7.88 13.89
CA TYR A 207 -11.12 -7.58 12.92
C TYR A 207 -11.03 -6.08 12.67
N PHE A 208 -9.82 -5.67 12.35
CA PHE A 208 -9.54 -4.37 11.76
C PHE A 208 -9.04 -4.58 10.32
N PHE A 209 -9.57 -3.79 9.39
CA PHE A 209 -9.08 -3.70 8.03
C PHE A 209 -8.86 -2.24 7.67
N GLY A 210 -7.60 -1.84 7.46
CA GLY A 210 -7.26 -0.46 7.15
C GLY A 210 -5.78 -0.14 7.28
N LEU A 211 -5.48 1.16 7.29
CA LEU A 211 -4.11 1.65 7.42
C LEU A 211 -3.57 1.40 8.83
N SER A 212 -2.42 0.76 8.93
CA SER A 212 -1.74 0.45 10.20
C SER A 212 -1.51 1.68 11.07
N LEU A 213 -1.24 2.83 10.44
CA LEU A 213 -1.05 4.11 11.13
C LEU A 213 -2.28 4.53 11.95
N ILE A 214 -3.51 4.21 11.52
CA ILE A 214 -4.73 4.53 12.28
C ILE A 214 -4.71 3.84 13.65
N LEU A 215 -4.29 2.57 13.70
CA LEU A 215 -4.22 1.83 14.96
C LEU A 215 -3.18 2.44 15.92
N VAL A 216 -2.04 2.87 15.40
CA VAL A 216 -1.02 3.55 16.20
C VAL A 216 -1.59 4.85 16.77
N SER A 217 -2.16 5.68 15.90
CA SER A 217 -2.70 6.98 16.24
C SER A 217 -3.83 6.91 17.29
N VAL A 218 -4.79 6.03 17.05
CA VAL A 218 -5.88 5.80 18.02
C VAL A 218 -5.33 5.24 19.34
N GLY A 219 -4.35 4.33 19.28
CA GLY A 219 -3.73 3.75 20.46
C GLY A 219 -2.98 4.78 21.31
N GLU A 220 -2.26 5.70 20.70
CA GLU A 220 -1.54 6.77 21.39
C GLU A 220 -2.47 7.82 22.01
N LYS A 221 -3.50 8.26 21.26
CA LYS A 221 -4.55 9.13 21.83
C LYS A 221 -5.22 8.46 23.04
N PHE A 222 -5.45 7.16 22.94
CA PHE A 222 -6.03 6.39 24.03
C PHE A 222 -5.13 6.40 25.27
N LEU A 223 -3.82 6.23 25.10
CA LEU A 223 -2.84 6.32 26.19
C LEU A 223 -2.82 7.71 26.83
N GLN A 224 -2.80 8.78 26.02
CA GLN A 224 -2.80 10.16 26.50
C GLN A 224 -4.08 10.50 27.29
N SER A 225 -5.22 9.93 26.90
CA SER A 225 -6.52 10.15 27.52
C SER A 225 -6.85 9.16 28.64
N SER A 226 -6.03 8.18 28.91
CA SER A 226 -6.34 7.01 29.76
C SER A 226 -6.67 7.27 31.22
N GLY A 227 -6.57 8.52 31.71
CA GLY A 227 -7.03 8.94 33.03
C GLY A 227 -8.32 9.76 33.03
N LYS A 228 -8.80 10.21 31.86
CA LYS A 228 -9.86 11.21 31.71
C LYS A 228 -11.02 10.76 30.81
N PHE A 229 -11.30 9.46 30.76
CA PHE A 229 -12.36 8.93 29.90
C PHE A 229 -13.73 9.50 30.27
N ASN A 230 -14.33 10.30 29.39
CA ASN A 230 -15.68 10.79 29.59
C ASN A 230 -16.69 9.68 29.28
N VAL A 231 -17.31 9.11 30.31
CA VAL A 231 -18.29 8.02 30.18
C VAL A 231 -19.71 8.52 29.88
N ARG A 232 -19.97 9.85 29.97
CA ARG A 232 -21.31 10.42 29.78
C ARG A 232 -21.95 10.06 28.44
N PRO A 233 -21.26 10.08 27.29
CA PRO A 233 -21.85 9.70 25.99
C PRO A 233 -22.28 8.23 25.92
N TYR A 234 -21.86 7.39 26.86
CA TYR A 234 -22.09 5.95 26.88
C TYR A 234 -23.05 5.48 27.94
N LEU A 235 -23.67 6.40 28.74
CA LEU A 235 -24.59 6.03 29.82
C LEU A 235 -25.82 5.22 29.36
N GLY A 236 -26.23 5.38 28.09
CA GLY A 236 -27.29 4.57 27.48
C GLY A 236 -26.81 3.33 26.71
N LYS A 237 -25.50 3.01 26.75
CA LYS A 237 -24.89 1.94 25.96
C LYS A 237 -24.22 0.89 26.84
N PRO A 238 -24.97 -0.12 27.35
CA PRO A 238 -24.48 -1.06 28.36
C PRO A 238 -23.24 -1.84 27.88
N GLY A 239 -23.14 -2.17 26.58
CA GLY A 239 -21.97 -2.84 26.00
C GLY A 239 -20.69 -2.02 26.11
N ALA A 240 -20.76 -0.70 25.90
CA ALA A 240 -19.62 0.19 26.05
C ALA A 240 -19.19 0.30 27.51
N LEU A 241 -20.14 0.51 28.43
CA LEU A 241 -19.85 0.60 29.86
C LEU A 241 -19.18 -0.67 30.39
N TRP A 242 -19.66 -1.84 29.96
CA TRP A 242 -19.08 -3.12 30.36
C TRP A 242 -17.63 -3.27 29.85
N ARG A 243 -17.37 -2.92 28.59
CA ARG A 243 -16.02 -2.99 28.03
C ARG A 243 -15.06 -2.03 28.72
N LEU A 244 -15.49 -0.80 28.99
CA LEU A 244 -14.72 0.18 29.73
C LEU A 244 -14.41 -0.28 31.16
N ALA A 245 -15.40 -0.82 31.87
CA ALA A 245 -15.23 -1.36 33.22
C ALA A 245 -14.24 -2.54 33.22
N LYS A 246 -14.41 -3.48 32.27
CA LYS A 246 -13.50 -4.62 32.08
C LYS A 246 -12.08 -4.14 31.75
N GLY A 247 -11.93 -3.16 30.85
CA GLY A 247 -10.66 -2.58 30.48
C GLY A 247 -9.95 -1.92 31.68
N LYS A 248 -10.71 -1.14 32.47
CA LYS A 248 -10.19 -0.50 33.68
C LYS A 248 -9.75 -1.52 34.73
N LEU A 249 -10.48 -2.63 34.88
CA LEU A 249 -10.09 -3.71 35.79
C LEU A 249 -8.79 -4.38 35.32
N LYS A 250 -8.70 -4.74 34.02
CA LYS A 250 -7.49 -5.34 33.44
C LYS A 250 -6.27 -4.44 33.59
N SER A 251 -6.40 -3.13 33.33
CA SER A 251 -5.29 -2.18 33.45
C SER A 251 -4.81 -2.04 34.90
N ARG A 252 -5.73 -2.01 35.87
CA ARG A 252 -5.40 -1.96 37.29
C ARG A 252 -4.65 -3.22 37.73
N LEU A 253 -5.14 -4.40 37.34
CA LEU A 253 -4.47 -5.67 37.66
C LEU A 253 -3.09 -5.78 37.03
N ALA A 254 -2.90 -5.17 35.88
CA ALA A 254 -1.61 -5.14 35.16
C ALA A 254 -0.67 -4.01 35.62
N GLY A 255 -1.10 -3.13 36.54
CA GLY A 255 -0.29 -2.03 37.07
C GLY A 255 0.15 -1.00 36.01
N ARG A 256 -0.61 -0.83 34.91
CA ARG A 256 -0.28 0.05 33.79
C ARG A 256 -1.51 0.83 33.32
N PRO A 257 -1.32 1.90 32.49
CA PRO A 257 -2.42 2.57 31.80
C PRO A 257 -3.28 1.60 31.00
N MET A 258 -4.55 1.94 30.82
CA MET A 258 -5.45 1.16 30.00
C MET A 258 -5.05 1.27 28.52
N LEU A 259 -4.98 0.15 27.82
CA LEU A 259 -4.66 0.04 26.41
C LEU A 259 -5.88 -0.38 25.59
N PRO A 260 -5.92 -0.12 24.28
CA PRO A 260 -6.98 -0.60 23.40
C PRO A 260 -7.27 -2.10 23.53
N LYS A 261 -6.24 -2.94 23.67
CA LYS A 261 -6.38 -4.41 23.88
C LYS A 261 -7.13 -4.83 25.16
N ASP A 262 -7.28 -3.90 26.11
CA ASP A 262 -8.04 -4.17 27.33
C ASP A 262 -9.55 -4.07 27.07
N ILE A 263 -9.94 -3.26 26.08
CA ILE A 263 -11.32 -3.00 25.67
C ILE A 263 -11.73 -3.90 24.50
N TRP A 264 -10.92 -3.91 23.44
CA TRP A 264 -11.15 -4.69 22.23
C TRP A 264 -10.25 -5.93 22.23
N SER A 265 -10.81 -7.07 21.90
CA SER A 265 -10.07 -8.33 21.78
C SER A 265 -10.01 -8.71 20.31
N LEU A 266 -9.17 -7.98 19.54
CA LEU A 266 -8.99 -8.24 18.11
C LEU A 266 -8.49 -9.67 17.88
N ARG A 267 -9.10 -10.33 16.91
CA ARG A 267 -8.72 -11.67 16.45
C ARG A 267 -7.71 -11.61 15.33
N GLY A 268 -7.92 -10.68 14.39
CA GLY A 268 -7.00 -10.40 13.29
C GLY A 268 -6.93 -8.91 12.99
N ILE A 269 -5.77 -8.49 12.48
CA ILE A 269 -5.54 -7.17 11.94
C ILE A 269 -4.98 -7.37 10.54
N ILE A 270 -5.65 -6.79 9.54
CA ILE A 270 -5.18 -6.74 8.17
C ILE A 270 -4.74 -5.31 7.93
N GLY A 271 -3.43 -5.13 7.92
CA GLY A 271 -2.79 -3.85 7.73
C GLY A 271 -2.55 -3.55 6.25
N SER A 272 -2.68 -2.30 5.87
CA SER A 272 -2.24 -1.79 4.58
C SER A 272 -1.40 -0.54 4.81
N GLY A 273 -0.50 -0.25 3.87
CA GLY A 273 0.40 0.89 3.92
C GLY A 273 1.85 0.48 3.81
N LEU A 274 2.66 1.38 3.23
CA LEU A 274 4.06 1.13 2.89
C LEU A 274 4.94 0.79 4.11
N ASP A 275 4.58 1.28 5.30
CA ASP A 275 5.38 1.17 6.53
C ASP A 275 4.72 0.31 7.61
N SER A 276 3.80 -0.58 7.24
CA SER A 276 3.13 -1.44 8.23
C SER A 276 4.14 -2.20 9.12
N TRP A 277 5.28 -2.58 8.55
CA TRP A 277 6.34 -3.30 9.25
C TRP A 277 6.98 -2.49 10.38
N VAL A 278 7.10 -1.15 10.24
CA VAL A 278 7.65 -0.25 11.27
C VAL A 278 6.76 -0.23 12.51
N TYR A 279 5.47 -0.35 12.33
CA TYR A 279 4.48 -0.24 13.40
C TYR A 279 4.10 -1.57 14.06
N LYS A 280 4.60 -2.71 13.57
CA LYS A 280 4.19 -4.06 14.03
C LYS A 280 4.28 -4.24 15.54
N ASP A 281 5.41 -3.88 16.14
CA ASP A 281 5.62 -4.09 17.58
C ASP A 281 4.79 -3.12 18.41
N LYS A 282 4.63 -1.88 17.94
CA LYS A 282 3.77 -0.89 18.58
C LYS A 282 2.30 -1.29 18.54
N ILE A 283 1.83 -1.79 17.40
CA ILE A 283 0.46 -2.30 17.26
C ILE A 283 0.27 -3.55 18.14
N LEU A 284 1.23 -4.47 18.19
CA LEU A 284 1.18 -5.61 19.09
C LEU A 284 1.08 -5.18 20.55
N GLU A 285 1.88 -4.20 20.97
CA GLU A 285 1.82 -3.64 22.33
C GLU A 285 0.42 -3.07 22.64
N LEU A 286 -0.10 -2.22 21.77
CA LEU A 286 -1.35 -1.47 21.99
C LEU A 286 -2.60 -2.34 21.81
N TRP A 287 -2.62 -3.20 20.80
CA TRP A 287 -3.82 -3.93 20.35
C TRP A 287 -3.76 -5.42 20.61
N GLY A 288 -2.59 -5.98 20.99
CA GLY A 288 -2.40 -7.39 21.33
C GLY A 288 -2.34 -8.33 20.14
N ARG A 289 -2.21 -7.82 18.90
CA ARG A 289 -2.06 -8.55 17.66
C ARG A 289 -1.12 -7.81 16.72
N LYS A 290 -0.31 -8.56 15.97
CA LYS A 290 0.47 -8.00 14.86
C LYS A 290 -0.44 -7.77 13.65
N PRO A 291 -0.24 -6.71 12.88
CA PRO A 291 -0.88 -6.55 11.59
C PRO A 291 -0.29 -7.56 10.60
N LEU A 292 -1.15 -8.19 9.82
CA LEU A 292 -0.78 -8.98 8.65
C LEU A 292 -0.77 -8.05 7.44
N ASP A 293 0.34 -7.98 6.74
CA ASP A 293 0.48 -7.18 5.53
C ASP A 293 0.03 -7.95 4.30
N LEU A 294 -0.54 -7.22 3.35
CA LEU A 294 -0.84 -7.70 2.02
C LEU A 294 -0.38 -6.67 0.98
N TYR A 295 0.04 -7.16 -0.16
CA TYR A 295 0.32 -6.33 -1.32
C TYR A 295 -0.81 -6.47 -2.33
N SER A 296 -1.44 -5.35 -2.66
CA SER A 296 -2.59 -5.28 -3.57
C SER A 296 -2.59 -3.98 -4.37
N CYS A 297 -3.15 -4.05 -5.56
CA CYS A 297 -3.39 -2.89 -6.42
C CYS A 297 -4.76 -2.97 -7.08
N SER A 298 -5.23 -1.86 -7.64
CA SER A 298 -6.54 -1.80 -8.30
C SER A 298 -6.59 -2.72 -9.51
N GLU A 299 -5.50 -2.81 -10.23
CA GLU A 299 -5.37 -3.50 -11.51
C GLU A 299 -5.21 -5.03 -11.33
N GLY A 300 -4.62 -5.48 -10.21
CA GLY A 300 -4.29 -6.89 -9.97
C GLY A 300 -4.97 -7.54 -8.77
N GLY A 301 -5.82 -6.80 -8.04
CA GLY A 301 -6.40 -7.31 -6.79
C GLY A 301 -5.31 -7.58 -5.74
N VAL A 302 -5.35 -8.72 -5.08
CA VAL A 302 -4.31 -9.16 -4.13
C VAL A 302 -3.25 -9.98 -4.85
N ILE A 303 -2.01 -9.55 -4.78
CA ILE A 303 -0.87 -10.17 -5.47
C ILE A 303 -0.05 -11.05 -4.53
N ALA A 304 0.16 -10.60 -3.29
CA ALA A 304 0.90 -11.33 -2.28
C ALA A 304 0.39 -11.00 -0.87
N THR A 305 0.61 -11.90 0.07
CA THR A 305 0.23 -11.71 1.47
C THR A 305 1.21 -12.39 2.42
N GLN A 306 1.36 -11.83 3.61
CA GLN A 306 2.04 -12.52 4.72
C GLN A 306 1.22 -13.71 5.20
N THR A 307 1.88 -14.55 5.96
CA THR A 307 1.27 -15.66 6.69
C THR A 307 1.35 -15.39 8.20
N TRP A 308 1.04 -16.39 9.02
CA TRP A 308 1.01 -16.28 10.50
C TRP A 308 2.36 -16.06 11.17
N ASP A 309 3.49 -16.12 10.44
CA ASP A 309 4.81 -15.71 10.94
C ASP A 309 5.06 -14.20 10.79
N TYR A 310 4.26 -13.53 9.97
CA TYR A 310 4.36 -12.08 9.69
C TYR A 310 5.70 -11.67 9.05
N GLU A 311 6.36 -12.60 8.37
CA GLU A 311 7.62 -12.37 7.65
C GLU A 311 7.38 -12.53 6.16
N GLY A 312 8.01 -11.73 5.29
CA GLY A 312 7.84 -11.81 3.84
C GLY A 312 6.40 -11.93 3.36
N MET A 313 6.15 -11.74 2.10
CA MET A 313 4.83 -11.97 1.49
C MET A 313 4.94 -13.06 0.44
N THR A 314 4.06 -14.04 0.48
CA THR A 314 3.97 -15.14 -0.47
C THR A 314 3.08 -14.73 -1.63
N PHE A 315 3.53 -14.93 -2.86
CA PHE A 315 2.76 -14.65 -4.07
C PHE A 315 1.54 -15.56 -4.20
N ILE A 316 0.48 -15.03 -4.82
CA ILE A 316 -0.79 -15.71 -5.07
C ILE A 316 -0.89 -16.06 -6.56
N PRO A 317 -1.03 -17.34 -6.95
CA PRO A 317 -0.99 -17.76 -8.35
C PRO A 317 -2.29 -17.51 -9.12
N ASN A 318 -3.42 -17.35 -8.43
CA ASN A 318 -4.74 -17.58 -9.02
C ASN A 318 -5.35 -16.36 -9.72
N LEU A 319 -4.87 -15.14 -9.43
CA LEU A 319 -5.49 -13.91 -9.94
C LEU A 319 -4.79 -13.34 -11.17
N ASN A 320 -3.47 -13.51 -11.25
CA ASN A 320 -2.65 -12.90 -12.28
C ASN A 320 -1.50 -13.81 -12.69
N LEU A 321 -1.14 -13.80 -13.98
CA LEU A 321 0.22 -14.14 -14.39
C LEU A 321 1.14 -13.06 -13.89
N LEU A 322 2.23 -13.45 -13.25
CA LEU A 322 3.23 -12.54 -12.72
C LEU A 322 4.51 -12.62 -13.54
N GLU A 323 4.95 -11.49 -14.05
CA GLU A 323 6.26 -11.32 -14.70
C GLU A 323 7.04 -10.25 -13.96
N PHE A 324 8.36 -10.32 -14.03
CA PHE A 324 9.29 -9.54 -13.24
C PHE A 324 10.34 -8.91 -14.17
N ILE A 325 10.41 -7.57 -14.21
CA ILE A 325 11.43 -6.84 -14.95
C ILE A 325 12.56 -6.52 -13.97
N PRO A 326 13.81 -7.02 -14.17
CA PRO A 326 14.94 -6.65 -13.33
C PRO A 326 15.14 -5.13 -13.27
N GLU A 327 15.58 -4.61 -12.13
CA GLU A 327 15.82 -3.17 -11.95
C GLU A 327 16.70 -2.58 -13.06
N GLU A 328 17.74 -3.28 -13.49
CA GLU A 328 18.62 -2.84 -14.58
C GLU A 328 17.86 -2.67 -15.91
N GLU A 329 16.91 -3.53 -16.20
CA GLU A 329 16.08 -3.45 -17.41
C GLU A 329 15.06 -2.30 -17.33
N THR A 330 14.53 -2.04 -16.13
CA THR A 330 13.66 -0.88 -15.86
C THR A 330 14.43 0.43 -16.08
N ILE A 331 15.66 0.51 -15.58
CA ILE A 331 16.54 1.68 -15.78
C ILE A 331 16.84 1.90 -17.27
N LYS A 332 17.16 0.85 -18.04
CA LYS A 332 17.38 0.98 -19.49
C LYS A 332 16.14 1.52 -20.20
N TRP A 333 14.97 1.06 -19.82
CA TRP A 333 13.72 1.56 -20.40
C TRP A 333 13.43 3.02 -20.00
N GLN A 334 13.72 3.42 -18.77
CA GLN A 334 13.58 4.83 -18.35
C GLN A 334 14.52 5.75 -19.16
N MET A 335 15.70 5.26 -19.53
CA MET A 335 16.64 5.98 -20.37
C MET A 335 16.22 6.04 -21.85
N ASP A 336 15.62 4.96 -22.33
CA ASP A 336 15.13 4.85 -23.72
C ASP A 336 13.79 4.10 -23.73
N SER A 337 12.69 4.85 -23.88
CA SER A 337 11.33 4.30 -23.89
C SER A 337 11.07 3.33 -25.08
N SER A 338 11.93 3.30 -26.09
CA SER A 338 11.85 2.34 -27.19
C SER A 338 12.48 0.98 -26.84
N TYR A 339 13.26 0.92 -25.76
CA TYR A 339 13.85 -0.31 -25.26
C TYR A 339 12.77 -1.28 -24.81
N LYS A 340 12.93 -2.55 -25.12
CA LYS A 340 12.01 -3.63 -24.71
C LYS A 340 12.61 -4.40 -23.53
N PRO A 341 12.20 -4.15 -22.31
CA PRO A 341 12.75 -4.82 -21.15
C PRO A 341 12.53 -6.33 -21.21
N LYS A 342 13.51 -7.09 -20.77
CA LYS A 342 13.39 -8.52 -20.57
C LYS A 342 12.60 -8.79 -19.30
N THR A 343 11.66 -9.74 -19.36
CA THR A 343 10.90 -10.18 -18.19
C THR A 343 11.36 -11.57 -17.73
N PHE A 344 11.18 -11.84 -16.45
CA PHE A 344 11.38 -13.14 -15.80
C PHE A 344 10.06 -13.64 -15.25
N LEU A 345 9.94 -14.95 -15.05
CA LEU A 345 8.84 -15.57 -14.33
C LEU A 345 9.25 -15.81 -12.86
N LEU A 346 8.31 -16.22 -12.02
CA LEU A 346 8.57 -16.38 -10.59
C LEU A 346 9.60 -17.49 -10.28
N ASP A 347 9.76 -18.48 -11.13
CA ASP A 347 10.77 -19.54 -11.03
C ASP A 347 12.15 -19.10 -11.55
N GLU A 348 12.26 -17.91 -12.15
CA GLU A 348 13.50 -17.36 -12.69
C GLU A 348 14.10 -16.24 -11.81
N VAL A 349 13.37 -15.75 -10.77
CA VAL A 349 13.83 -14.65 -9.91
C VAL A 349 14.94 -15.06 -8.95
N GLN A 350 15.72 -14.09 -8.48
CA GLN A 350 16.86 -14.32 -7.58
C GLN A 350 16.65 -13.62 -6.23
N PRO A 351 17.04 -14.25 -5.10
CA PRO A 351 17.00 -13.62 -3.80
C PRO A 351 17.91 -12.38 -3.74
N GLY A 352 17.44 -11.34 -3.05
CA GLY A 352 18.17 -10.07 -2.89
C GLY A 352 17.95 -9.08 -4.03
N GLU A 353 17.44 -9.53 -5.19
CA GLU A 353 17.23 -8.68 -6.35
C GLU A 353 15.87 -7.96 -6.31
N ALA A 354 15.84 -6.79 -6.94
CA ALA A 354 14.65 -5.96 -7.11
C ALA A 354 14.08 -6.07 -8.52
N TYR A 355 12.76 -6.12 -8.62
CA TYR A 355 12.06 -6.28 -9.89
C TYR A 355 10.84 -5.36 -9.97
N GLU A 356 10.62 -4.75 -11.13
CA GLU A 356 9.33 -4.14 -11.43
C GLU A 356 8.31 -5.23 -11.75
N LEU A 357 7.14 -5.14 -11.13
CA LEU A 357 6.10 -6.14 -11.28
C LEU A 357 5.23 -5.85 -12.51
N VAL A 358 5.01 -6.90 -13.31
CA VAL A 358 4.11 -6.91 -14.47
C VAL A 358 3.05 -7.96 -14.24
N LEU A 359 1.80 -7.65 -14.57
CA LEU A 359 0.69 -8.58 -14.40
C LEU A 359 -0.17 -8.74 -15.65
N THR A 360 -0.70 -9.95 -15.81
CA THR A 360 -1.81 -10.23 -16.73
C THR A 360 -2.94 -10.85 -15.92
N ASN A 361 -4.12 -10.22 -15.91
CA ASN A 361 -5.24 -10.75 -15.16
C ASN A 361 -5.73 -12.08 -15.73
N PHE A 362 -6.18 -12.96 -14.84
CA PHE A 362 -6.97 -14.13 -15.18
C PHE A 362 -8.48 -13.87 -15.06
N HIS A 363 -9.29 -14.89 -15.31
CA HIS A 363 -10.74 -14.89 -15.05
C HIS A 363 -11.50 -13.76 -15.75
N GLY A 364 -11.16 -13.46 -17.00
CA GLY A 364 -11.83 -12.42 -17.79
C GLY A 364 -11.44 -10.99 -17.40
N GLY A 365 -10.37 -10.80 -16.64
CA GLY A 365 -9.83 -9.46 -16.37
C GLY A 365 -9.20 -8.82 -17.61
N ALA A 366 -8.95 -7.52 -17.56
CA ALA A 366 -8.59 -6.72 -18.73
C ALA A 366 -7.09 -6.45 -18.90
N MET A 367 -6.29 -6.51 -17.83
CA MET A 367 -4.88 -6.16 -17.89
C MET A 367 -4.05 -7.26 -18.56
N ILE A 368 -3.19 -6.87 -19.50
CA ILE A 368 -2.37 -7.75 -20.35
C ILE A 368 -0.94 -7.24 -20.27
N ARG A 369 -0.01 -8.00 -19.67
CA ARG A 369 1.39 -7.63 -19.48
C ARG A 369 1.55 -6.19 -18.98
N TYR A 370 0.68 -5.81 -18.03
CA TYR A 370 0.55 -4.46 -17.52
C TYR A 370 1.64 -4.15 -16.50
N ARG A 371 2.41 -3.10 -16.76
CA ARG A 371 3.42 -2.57 -15.84
C ARG A 371 2.71 -1.75 -14.76
N ILE A 372 2.78 -2.21 -13.51
CA ILE A 372 2.16 -1.51 -12.38
C ILE A 372 2.97 -0.28 -11.99
N GLY A 373 4.29 -0.30 -12.24
CA GLY A 373 5.22 0.70 -11.78
C GLY A 373 5.60 0.52 -10.30
N ASP A 374 5.50 -0.68 -9.77
CA ASP A 374 5.90 -1.03 -8.39
C ASP A 374 7.11 -1.96 -8.43
N MET A 375 8.14 -1.61 -7.64
CA MET A 375 9.31 -2.45 -7.40
C MET A 375 9.07 -3.34 -6.19
N VAL A 376 9.40 -4.61 -6.34
CA VAL A 376 9.37 -5.59 -5.26
C VAL A 376 10.76 -6.24 -5.13
N ARG A 377 11.19 -6.49 -3.89
CA ARG A 377 12.42 -7.22 -3.62
C ARG A 377 12.10 -8.67 -3.27
N ILE A 378 12.80 -9.60 -3.90
CA ILE A 378 12.73 -11.02 -3.53
C ILE A 378 13.60 -11.25 -2.30
N LEU A 379 12.99 -11.64 -1.19
CA LEU A 379 13.68 -11.86 0.08
C LEU A 379 14.34 -13.25 0.14
N SER A 380 13.62 -14.26 -0.33
CA SER A 380 14.06 -15.65 -0.36
C SER A 380 13.25 -16.44 -1.39
N LEU A 381 13.71 -17.62 -1.80
CA LEU A 381 12.98 -18.50 -2.71
C LEU A 381 11.93 -19.38 -2.01
N GLU A 382 11.99 -19.46 -0.68
CA GLU A 382 11.05 -20.21 0.15
C GLU A 382 10.99 -19.61 1.56
N ASN A 383 9.93 -19.93 2.30
CA ASN A 383 9.85 -19.72 3.74
C ASN A 383 10.11 -21.04 4.45
N GLU A 384 11.38 -21.31 4.79
CA GLU A 384 11.81 -22.56 5.44
C GLU A 384 11.09 -22.81 6.76
N LYS A 385 10.84 -21.75 7.54
CA LYS A 385 10.18 -21.82 8.85
C LYS A 385 8.77 -22.41 8.77
N LEU A 386 8.07 -22.12 7.68
CA LEU A 386 6.70 -22.59 7.45
C LEU A 386 6.62 -23.70 6.41
N GLY A 387 7.72 -24.05 5.75
CA GLY A 387 7.76 -25.04 4.68
C GLY A 387 7.03 -24.59 3.41
N ILE A 388 6.92 -23.28 3.17
CA ILE A 388 6.29 -22.72 1.97
C ILE A 388 7.35 -22.60 0.88
N LYS A 389 7.18 -23.34 -0.21
CA LYS A 389 8.14 -23.44 -1.33
C LYS A 389 7.83 -22.47 -2.47
N ILE A 390 7.47 -21.25 -2.13
CA ILE A 390 7.17 -20.16 -3.05
C ILE A 390 8.04 -18.98 -2.64
N PRO A 391 8.63 -18.23 -3.59
CA PRO A 391 9.40 -17.03 -3.29
C PRO A 391 8.65 -16.04 -2.41
N GLN A 392 9.39 -15.40 -1.51
CA GLN A 392 8.91 -14.40 -0.57
C GLN A 392 9.35 -13.02 -1.02
N MET A 393 8.47 -12.04 -0.92
CA MET A 393 8.76 -10.67 -1.34
C MET A 393 8.51 -9.63 -0.24
N ALA A 394 9.08 -8.46 -0.45
CA ALA A 394 8.67 -7.21 0.17
C ALA A 394 8.41 -6.15 -0.92
N PHE A 395 7.46 -5.25 -0.69
CA PHE A 395 7.36 -4.04 -1.48
C PHE A 395 8.57 -3.15 -1.19
N GLU A 396 9.17 -2.57 -2.23
CA GLU A 396 10.35 -1.73 -2.06
C GLU A 396 10.03 -0.26 -2.32
N ARG A 397 9.62 0.08 -3.52
CA ARG A 397 9.35 1.47 -3.95
C ARG A 397 8.51 1.50 -5.24
N ARG A 398 8.15 2.71 -5.66
CA ARG A 398 7.59 2.92 -7.00
C ARG A 398 8.74 2.97 -8.02
N ALA A 399 8.50 2.43 -9.20
CA ALA A 399 9.41 2.53 -10.34
C ALA A 399 9.17 3.80 -11.16
N ASP A 400 7.98 4.38 -11.05
CA ASP A 400 7.61 5.64 -11.70
C ASP A 400 8.11 6.85 -10.89
N ASP A 401 8.03 8.02 -11.52
CA ASP A 401 8.50 9.29 -10.97
C ASP A 401 7.64 9.80 -9.81
N LEU A 402 7.37 8.93 -8.81
CA LEU A 402 6.57 9.23 -7.63
C LEU A 402 7.29 8.85 -6.34
N ILE A 403 7.33 9.76 -5.39
CA ILE A 403 7.66 9.47 -4.00
C ILE A 403 6.35 9.34 -3.23
N ASP A 404 6.09 8.14 -2.70
CA ASP A 404 4.84 7.81 -2.02
C ASP A 404 5.01 7.81 -0.48
N PHE A 405 4.21 8.65 0.19
CA PHE A 405 4.11 8.72 1.66
C PHE A 405 2.68 8.38 2.04
N VAL A 406 2.24 7.19 2.03
CA VAL A 406 0.88 6.72 2.41
C VAL A 406 -0.29 7.67 2.08
N PHE A 407 -0.21 8.93 2.55
CA PHE A 407 -1.21 9.99 2.35
C PHE A 407 -0.76 11.09 1.37
N VAL A 408 0.52 11.12 1.03
CA VAL A 408 1.14 12.17 0.21
C VAL A 408 1.91 11.51 -0.91
N ARG A 409 1.60 11.85 -2.16
CA ARG A 409 2.37 11.44 -3.33
C ARG A 409 2.95 12.66 -3.99
N LEU A 410 4.27 12.67 -4.16
CA LEU A 410 5.01 13.75 -4.78
C LEU A 410 5.57 13.29 -6.12
N THR A 411 5.22 14.03 -7.18
CA THR A 411 5.85 13.86 -8.49
C THR A 411 7.16 14.64 -8.53
N GLU A 412 8.08 14.26 -9.42
CA GLU A 412 9.28 15.05 -9.73
C GLU A 412 8.91 16.51 -10.00
N ARG A 413 7.87 16.72 -10.82
CA ARG A 413 7.38 18.07 -11.16
C ARG A 413 6.96 18.86 -9.92
N SER A 414 6.27 18.25 -8.96
CA SER A 414 5.82 18.98 -7.75
C SER A 414 6.98 19.38 -6.85
N ILE A 415 8.00 18.52 -6.73
CA ILE A 415 9.21 18.82 -5.98
C ILE A 415 10.04 19.88 -6.70
N TRP A 416 10.22 19.72 -8.02
CA TRP A 416 10.91 20.71 -8.85
C TRP A 416 10.26 22.08 -8.74
N GLN A 417 8.94 22.20 -8.86
CA GLN A 417 8.22 23.47 -8.70
C GLN A 417 8.41 24.09 -7.32
N ALA A 418 8.45 23.25 -6.27
CA ALA A 418 8.73 23.73 -4.92
C ALA A 418 10.14 24.31 -4.82
N ILE A 419 11.15 23.64 -5.40
CA ILE A 419 12.55 24.11 -5.46
C ILE A 419 12.65 25.40 -6.27
N GLU A 420 12.06 25.47 -7.47
CA GLU A 420 12.04 26.67 -8.31
C GLU A 420 11.43 27.87 -7.58
N SER A 421 10.35 27.64 -6.81
CA SER A 421 9.66 28.72 -6.07
C SER A 421 10.49 29.34 -4.95
N ILE A 422 11.63 28.71 -4.56
CA ILE A 422 12.58 29.27 -3.58
C ILE A 422 13.27 30.51 -4.16
N GLY A 423 13.44 30.57 -5.49
CA GLY A 423 14.03 31.69 -6.20
C GLY A 423 15.54 31.82 -6.00
N VAL A 424 16.25 30.72 -5.73
CA VAL A 424 17.72 30.69 -5.64
C VAL A 424 18.30 29.86 -6.80
N PRO A 425 19.44 30.28 -7.39
CA PRO A 425 20.08 29.48 -8.42
C PRO A 425 20.66 28.19 -7.83
N TYR A 426 20.46 27.07 -8.51
CA TYR A 426 20.99 25.76 -8.14
C TYR A 426 21.56 25.05 -9.37
N ALA A 427 22.44 24.07 -9.15
CA ALA A 427 23.05 23.26 -10.22
C ALA A 427 22.12 22.10 -10.58
N ASP A 428 21.78 21.28 -9.60
CA ASP A 428 20.86 20.15 -9.74
C ASP A 428 20.37 19.69 -8.36
N TRP A 429 19.46 18.69 -8.33
CA TRP A 429 18.89 18.15 -7.11
C TRP A 429 18.50 16.67 -7.27
N ILE A 430 18.41 15.96 -6.17
CA ILE A 430 17.78 14.63 -6.08
C ILE A 430 16.92 14.56 -4.82
N ALA A 431 15.90 13.73 -4.85
CA ALA A 431 15.04 13.52 -3.71
C ALA A 431 14.59 12.06 -3.58
N HIS A 432 14.45 11.61 -2.35
CA HIS A 432 13.88 10.30 -2.05
C HIS A 432 13.17 10.30 -0.69
N ARG A 433 12.42 9.25 -0.41
CA ARG A 433 11.83 9.03 0.91
C ARG A 433 12.90 8.49 1.86
N LYS A 434 12.97 9.00 3.08
CA LYS A 434 13.76 8.39 4.15
C LYS A 434 13.09 7.10 4.60
N GLU A 435 13.84 6.02 4.61
CA GLU A 435 13.31 4.70 4.94
C GLU A 435 12.72 4.68 6.36
N GLY A 436 11.52 4.11 6.51
CA GLY A 436 10.83 4.01 7.79
C GLY A 436 10.24 5.32 8.33
N GLU A 437 10.34 6.43 7.60
CA GLU A 437 9.83 7.74 8.03
C GLU A 437 8.93 8.38 6.95
N SER A 438 8.06 9.29 7.36
CA SER A 438 7.31 10.15 6.44
C SER A 438 8.09 11.41 6.10
N THR A 439 9.40 11.27 5.81
CA THR A 439 10.33 12.35 5.56
C THR A 439 10.81 12.34 4.11
N LEU A 440 10.59 13.45 3.41
CA LEU A 440 11.20 13.73 2.09
C LEU A 440 12.63 14.23 2.31
N LYS A 441 13.60 13.47 1.86
CA LYS A 441 15.00 13.91 1.77
C LYS A 441 15.22 14.59 0.43
N VAL A 442 15.75 15.81 0.46
CA VAL A 442 16.14 16.58 -0.73
C VAL A 442 17.62 16.91 -0.64
N PHE A 443 18.40 16.52 -1.63
CA PHE A 443 19.80 16.88 -1.77
C PHE A 443 19.90 17.90 -2.89
N LEU A 444 20.39 19.09 -2.58
CA LEU A 444 20.39 20.24 -3.48
C LEU A 444 21.77 20.87 -3.56
N GLU A 445 22.31 21.03 -4.78
CA GLU A 445 23.53 21.76 -5.00
C GLU A 445 23.19 23.21 -5.41
N LEU A 446 23.44 24.16 -4.51
CA LEU A 446 23.25 25.57 -4.81
C LEU A 446 24.38 26.12 -5.69
N GLN A 447 24.04 27.10 -6.55
CA GLN A 447 25.04 27.87 -7.28
C GLN A 447 25.42 29.13 -6.51
N ASN A 448 26.59 29.68 -6.84
CA ASN A 448 27.24 30.81 -6.17
C ASN A 448 26.31 31.93 -5.70
N GLY A 449 26.44 32.32 -4.43
CA GLY A 449 25.81 33.51 -3.83
C GLY A 449 24.52 33.30 -3.07
N SER A 450 24.03 32.07 -2.92
CA SER A 450 22.89 31.79 -2.06
C SER A 450 23.28 31.71 -0.59
N THR A 451 22.55 32.42 0.27
CA THR A 451 22.74 32.45 1.73
C THR A 451 21.64 31.70 2.49
N LYS A 452 20.73 31.00 1.78
CA LYS A 452 19.64 30.27 2.43
C LYS A 452 20.17 29.01 3.13
N SER A 453 19.67 28.79 4.34
CA SER A 453 19.99 27.59 5.13
C SER A 453 19.17 26.37 4.69
N GLU A 454 19.64 25.17 5.03
CA GLU A 454 18.90 23.91 4.83
C GLU A 454 17.51 23.96 5.46
N GLU A 455 17.39 24.56 6.65
CA GLU A 455 16.13 24.72 7.36
C GLU A 455 15.14 25.64 6.63
N GLU A 456 15.62 26.78 6.09
CA GLU A 456 14.79 27.71 5.33
C GLU A 456 14.27 27.06 4.04
N ILE A 457 15.11 26.28 3.36
CA ILE A 457 14.75 25.57 2.13
C ILE A 457 13.75 24.44 2.46
N SER A 458 14.01 23.64 3.48
CA SER A 458 13.11 22.57 3.94
C SER A 458 11.72 23.12 4.27
N ASN A 459 11.66 24.20 5.04
CA ASN A 459 10.40 24.85 5.41
C ASN A 459 9.67 25.41 4.19
N HIS A 460 10.39 25.94 3.20
CA HIS A 460 9.81 26.46 1.98
C HIS A 460 9.20 25.32 1.13
N ILE A 461 9.96 24.26 0.88
CA ILE A 461 9.48 23.07 0.15
C ILE A 461 8.26 22.47 0.87
N TYR A 462 8.34 22.27 2.19
CA TYR A 462 7.22 21.78 2.99
C TYR A 462 5.96 22.63 2.80
N LYS A 463 6.09 23.93 2.96
CA LYS A 463 4.96 24.87 2.79
C LYS A 463 4.39 24.82 1.38
N TYR A 464 5.24 24.76 0.35
CA TYR A 464 4.80 24.70 -1.04
C TYR A 464 4.00 23.42 -1.31
N VAL A 465 4.56 22.24 -1.03
CA VAL A 465 3.91 20.95 -1.30
C VAL A 465 2.62 20.78 -0.49
N THR A 466 2.58 21.30 0.74
CA THR A 466 1.38 21.21 1.60
C THR A 466 0.30 22.24 1.28
N THR A 467 0.62 23.31 0.54
CA THR A 467 -0.35 24.37 0.20
C THR A 467 -0.94 24.21 -1.20
N PHE A 468 -0.13 23.79 -2.17
CA PHE A 468 -0.53 23.72 -3.56
C PHE A 468 -0.96 22.34 -4.04
N ASN A 469 -0.79 21.31 -3.22
CA ASN A 469 -1.33 19.99 -3.50
C ASN A 469 -2.64 19.80 -2.72
N ASN A 470 -3.78 19.88 -3.40
CA ASN A 470 -5.11 19.84 -2.79
C ASN A 470 -5.36 18.56 -1.99
N ASP A 471 -4.80 17.41 -2.44
CA ASP A 471 -4.95 16.14 -1.75
C ASP A 471 -4.18 16.12 -0.42
N ILE A 472 -2.98 16.73 -0.41
CA ILE A 472 -2.15 16.86 0.78
C ILE A 472 -2.78 17.86 1.76
N THR A 473 -3.29 18.97 1.25
CA THR A 473 -3.87 20.03 2.07
C THR A 473 -5.06 19.54 2.88
N SER A 474 -5.92 18.71 2.29
CA SER A 474 -7.08 18.13 2.99
C SER A 474 -6.66 17.18 4.11
N VAL A 475 -5.60 16.42 3.90
CA VAL A 475 -5.09 15.43 4.87
C VAL A 475 -4.29 16.09 6.00
N ILE A 476 -3.43 17.07 5.67
CA ILE A 476 -2.57 17.74 6.65
C ILE A 476 -3.33 18.78 7.49
N ARG A 477 -4.43 19.36 6.99
CA ARG A 477 -5.27 20.31 7.73
C ARG A 477 -6.42 19.68 8.49
N GLY A 478 -6.72 18.39 8.25
CA GLY A 478 -7.76 17.65 8.94
C GLY A 478 -7.37 17.21 10.35
N GLU A 479 -8.27 16.50 11.02
CA GLU A 479 -8.03 15.94 12.36
C GLU A 479 -6.84 14.96 12.41
N PHE A 480 -6.42 14.42 11.26
CA PHE A 480 -5.25 13.56 11.10
C PHE A 480 -3.93 14.33 10.90
N ALA A 481 -3.96 15.66 10.78
CA ALA A 481 -2.74 16.48 10.68
C ALA A 481 -1.73 16.19 11.80
N ASN A 482 -2.22 15.89 13.00
CA ASN A 482 -1.40 15.54 14.16
C ASN A 482 -0.85 14.10 14.13
N PHE A 483 -1.21 13.30 13.11
CA PHE A 483 -0.79 11.90 12.96
C PHE A 483 0.13 11.68 11.77
N ILE A 484 0.16 12.62 10.84
CA ILE A 484 1.02 12.57 9.67
C ILE A 484 2.20 13.48 9.96
N ASP A 485 3.24 12.89 10.50
CA ASP A 485 4.52 13.56 10.72
C ASP A 485 5.29 13.68 9.39
N PHE A 486 4.63 14.24 8.35
CA PHE A 486 5.31 14.50 7.09
C PHE A 486 6.31 15.63 7.30
N GLN A 487 7.55 15.37 6.95
CA GLN A 487 8.66 16.31 7.09
C GLN A 487 9.43 16.41 5.77
N VAL A 488 10.12 17.53 5.60
CA VAL A 488 11.09 17.74 4.54
C VAL A 488 12.42 18.03 5.18
N GLU A 489 13.44 17.29 4.80
CA GLU A 489 14.83 17.52 5.20
C GLU A 489 15.66 17.79 3.96
N THR A 490 16.26 18.96 3.87
CA THR A 490 17.18 19.34 2.79
C THR A 490 18.61 19.23 3.28
N THR A 491 19.49 18.66 2.46
CA THR A 491 20.93 18.66 2.65
C THR A 491 21.55 19.42 1.48
N LEU A 492 22.35 20.43 1.78
CA LEU A 492 23.07 21.18 0.77
C LEU A 492 24.36 20.42 0.39
N LEU A 493 24.48 20.12 -0.88
CA LEU A 493 25.65 19.44 -1.42
C LEU A 493 26.77 20.44 -1.72
N PRO A 494 28.05 20.03 -1.58
CA PRO A 494 29.18 20.84 -2.01
C PRO A 494 29.11 21.21 -3.48
N GLU A 495 29.61 22.40 -3.83
CA GLU A 495 29.69 22.86 -5.22
C GLU A 495 30.50 21.89 -6.09
N GLY A 496 29.97 21.54 -7.26
CA GLY A 496 30.59 20.60 -8.19
C GLY A 496 30.25 19.12 -7.95
N THR A 497 29.39 18.79 -6.99
CA THR A 497 28.98 17.40 -6.70
C THR A 497 28.35 16.74 -7.92
N PHE A 498 27.34 17.35 -8.54
CA PHE A 498 26.70 16.79 -9.74
C PHE A 498 27.63 16.79 -10.96
N ALA A 499 28.51 17.80 -11.08
CA ALA A 499 29.51 17.80 -12.14
C ALA A 499 30.54 16.64 -12.01
N ARG A 500 30.90 16.27 -10.78
CA ARG A 500 31.76 15.11 -10.50
C ARG A 500 31.03 13.81 -10.87
N TYR A 501 29.79 13.65 -10.44
CA TYR A 501 28.96 12.49 -10.81
C TYR A 501 28.87 12.31 -12.33
N ILE A 502 28.60 13.38 -13.06
CA ILE A 502 28.54 13.38 -14.52
C ILE A 502 29.87 12.93 -15.15
N ARG A 503 31.03 13.45 -14.68
CA ARG A 503 32.36 13.03 -15.17
C ARG A 503 32.62 11.56 -14.93
N GLN A 504 32.30 11.07 -13.74
CA GLN A 504 32.46 9.65 -13.41
C GLN A 504 31.62 8.77 -14.33
N LYS A 505 30.39 9.16 -14.65
CA LYS A 505 29.53 8.45 -15.59
C LYS A 505 30.07 8.49 -17.02
N GLN A 506 30.69 9.58 -17.44
CA GLN A 506 31.38 9.69 -18.73
C GLN A 506 32.58 8.74 -18.79
N ASP A 507 33.36 8.68 -17.72
CA ASP A 507 34.54 7.79 -17.63
C ASP A 507 34.10 6.30 -17.62
N GLU A 508 32.92 5.98 -17.11
CA GLU A 508 32.28 4.66 -17.20
C GLU A 508 31.71 4.35 -18.61
N GLY A 509 31.74 5.30 -19.54
CA GLY A 509 31.27 5.12 -20.93
C GLY A 509 29.79 5.43 -21.16
N ALA A 510 29.14 6.12 -20.25
CA ALA A 510 27.72 6.54 -20.42
C ALA A 510 27.59 7.62 -21.51
N ASP A 511 26.55 7.52 -22.34
CA ASP A 511 26.21 8.52 -23.35
C ASP A 511 25.80 9.85 -22.69
N LEU A 512 26.08 10.97 -23.37
CA LEU A 512 25.76 12.32 -22.93
C LEU A 512 24.29 12.52 -22.56
N ALA A 513 23.37 11.78 -23.18
CA ALA A 513 21.94 11.81 -22.89
C ALA A 513 21.59 11.18 -21.52
N HIS A 514 22.50 10.41 -20.90
CA HIS A 514 22.24 9.58 -19.71
C HIS A 514 23.12 9.93 -18.51
N LEU A 515 23.66 11.16 -18.50
CA LEU A 515 24.60 11.60 -17.48
C LEU A 515 23.97 12.19 -16.23
N LYS A 516 22.70 12.64 -16.32
CA LYS A 516 22.00 13.19 -15.15
C LYS A 516 21.50 12.08 -14.23
N PRO A 517 21.63 12.23 -12.90
CA PRO A 517 21.00 11.29 -11.98
C PRO A 517 19.46 11.42 -12.08
N PRO A 518 18.71 10.35 -11.81
CA PRO A 518 17.27 10.47 -11.65
C PRO A 518 16.96 11.41 -10.48
N HIS A 519 16.11 12.40 -10.70
CA HIS A 519 15.78 13.40 -9.68
C HIS A 519 15.05 12.81 -8.47
N ILE A 520 14.26 11.76 -8.67
CA ILE A 520 13.54 11.12 -7.59
C ILE A 520 13.83 9.63 -7.52
N ASN A 521 13.78 9.09 -6.31
CA ASN A 521 14.09 7.69 -6.01
C ASN A 521 15.41 7.18 -6.64
N PRO A 522 16.52 7.94 -6.57
CA PRO A 522 17.81 7.44 -7.06
C PRO A 522 18.16 6.12 -6.37
N SER A 523 18.78 5.18 -7.12
CA SER A 523 19.25 3.92 -6.54
C SER A 523 20.32 4.16 -5.46
N GLU A 524 20.50 3.21 -4.55
CA GLU A 524 21.56 3.28 -3.52
C GLU A 524 22.94 3.53 -4.13
N LYS A 525 23.21 2.94 -5.30
CA LYS A 525 24.46 3.17 -6.04
C LYS A 525 24.61 4.63 -6.49
N VAL A 526 23.53 5.27 -6.94
CA VAL A 526 23.54 6.69 -7.32
C VAL A 526 23.69 7.58 -6.08
N LEU A 527 22.99 7.25 -5.00
CA LEU A 527 23.11 7.96 -3.73
C LEU A 527 24.52 7.89 -3.18
N SER A 528 25.14 6.70 -3.15
CA SER A 528 26.53 6.57 -2.68
C SER A 528 27.50 7.39 -3.53
N LEU A 529 27.39 7.39 -4.85
CA LEU A 529 28.24 8.18 -5.73
C LEU A 529 28.10 9.71 -5.54
N ILE A 530 26.93 10.17 -5.14
CA ILE A 530 26.67 11.60 -4.88
C ILE A 530 27.12 11.98 -3.46
N LEU A 531 26.97 11.07 -2.48
CA LEU A 531 27.20 11.35 -1.06
C LEU A 531 28.59 10.93 -0.55
N ASP A 532 29.36 10.12 -1.31
CA ASP A 532 30.65 9.50 -0.87
C ASP A 532 31.79 10.50 -0.52
N ASP A 533 31.63 11.81 -0.76
CA ASP A 533 32.58 12.84 -0.32
C ASP A 533 32.04 13.77 0.79
N SER A 534 30.91 13.45 1.37
CA SER A 534 30.39 14.16 2.54
C SER A 534 30.70 13.38 3.83
N GLU A 535 31.98 13.09 4.09
CA GLU A 535 32.41 12.74 5.46
C GLU A 535 32.26 13.98 6.34
N GLU A 536 31.16 14.02 7.01
CA GLU A 536 30.82 14.47 8.34
C GLU A 536 29.31 14.66 8.46
N VAL A 537 28.58 13.55 8.57
CA VAL A 537 27.23 13.62 9.10
C VAL A 537 27.37 13.90 10.58
N VAL A 538 27.39 15.17 10.94
CA VAL A 538 27.17 15.59 12.32
C VAL A 538 25.77 15.19 12.73
N VAL A 539 25.66 14.15 13.52
CA VAL A 539 24.42 13.78 14.21
C VAL A 539 24.07 14.90 15.19
N ILE A 540 23.31 15.88 14.73
CA ILE A 540 22.76 16.91 15.62
C ILE A 540 21.64 16.25 16.41
N LYS A 541 21.88 16.06 17.71
CA LYS A 541 20.86 15.70 18.68
C LYS A 541 19.71 16.71 18.62
N LYS A 542 18.48 16.21 18.56
CA LYS A 542 17.21 16.97 18.54
C LYS A 542 17.25 18.18 19.47
N PRO A 543 16.96 19.41 18.99
CA PRO A 543 16.48 20.48 19.85
C PRO A 543 15.06 20.15 20.30
N GLY A 544 14.76 20.39 21.56
CA GLY A 544 13.42 20.18 22.12
C GLY A 544 12.39 21.05 21.38
N LEU A 545 11.20 20.48 21.20
CA LEU A 545 10.03 21.14 20.64
C LEU A 545 9.83 22.55 21.22
N PRO A 546 9.64 23.58 20.41
CA PRO A 546 9.26 24.89 20.90
C PRO A 546 7.87 24.79 21.55
N LYS A 547 7.75 25.30 22.77
CA LYS A 547 6.47 25.47 23.46
C LYS A 547 5.59 26.38 22.60
N VAL A 548 4.45 25.86 22.16
CA VAL A 548 3.40 26.65 21.52
C VAL A 548 2.87 27.63 22.56
N GLU A 549 3.17 28.92 22.39
CA GLU A 549 2.50 29.98 23.13
C GLU A 549 1.04 30.04 22.67
N THR A 550 0.15 29.82 23.62
CA THR A 550 -1.29 29.93 23.41
C THR A 550 -1.65 31.41 23.26
N PHE A 551 -2.02 31.83 22.05
CA PHE A 551 -2.74 33.07 21.86
C PHE A 551 -4.17 32.91 22.39
N SER A 552 -4.46 33.60 23.48
CA SER A 552 -5.79 33.79 24.02
C SER A 552 -6.51 34.86 23.19
N SER A 553 -7.45 34.48 22.33
CA SER A 553 -8.52 35.36 21.93
C SER A 553 -9.80 34.84 22.60
N LYS A 554 -10.29 35.64 23.53
CA LYS A 554 -11.66 35.54 24.03
C LYS A 554 -12.56 35.94 22.87
N ASP A 555 -13.39 35.02 22.42
CA ASP A 555 -14.78 35.24 22.05
C ASP A 555 -15.45 33.88 21.83
N ASP A 556 -16.62 33.80 22.38
CA ASP A 556 -17.51 32.66 22.58
C ASP A 556 -17.76 31.81 21.33
N VAL A 557 -17.32 30.52 21.35
CA VAL A 557 -18.00 29.43 20.64
C VAL A 557 -17.96 28.20 21.54
N GLU A 558 -19.12 27.65 21.80
CA GLU A 558 -19.39 26.51 22.66
C GLU A 558 -18.47 25.32 22.40
N ASN A 559 -17.93 24.82 23.49
CA ASN A 559 -17.10 23.63 23.58
C ASN A 559 -17.86 22.36 23.16
N ASP A 560 -17.69 21.89 21.94
CA ASP A 560 -17.82 20.48 21.63
C ASP A 560 -16.49 19.79 21.89
N LYS A 561 -16.31 19.33 23.11
CA LYS A 561 -15.18 18.47 23.49
C LYS A 561 -15.30 17.14 22.79
N ILE A 562 -14.40 16.89 21.87
CA ILE A 562 -14.18 15.61 21.22
C ILE A 562 -13.94 14.53 22.26
N THR A 563 -14.86 13.59 22.31
CA THR A 563 -14.73 12.35 23.08
C THR A 563 -14.39 11.22 22.11
N VAL A 564 -13.24 10.59 22.32
CA VAL A 564 -12.84 9.35 21.61
C VAL A 564 -13.82 8.23 21.87
#